data_565e7bc45072653c9d1c5bb5b79fe360
#
_entry.id   565e7bc45072653c9d1c5bb5b79fe360
#
_cell.length_a   1.000
_cell.length_b   1.000
_cell.length_c   1.000
_cell.angle_alpha   90.00
_cell.angle_beta   90.00
_cell.angle_gamma   90.00
#
_symmetry.space_group_name_H-M   'P 1'
#
loop_
_entity.id
_entity.type
_entity.pdbx_description
1 polymer ?
#
loop_
_entity_poly.entity_id
_entity_poly.type
_entity_poly.pdbx_seq_one_letter_code
_entity_poly.pdbx_strand_id
1 'polypeptide(L)'
;MKIEGRNCVYEALTSDAITVNSIMVAKGDDSKIVRFAKQKGVKISFVDKNILDKESIEGKHQGYIADVVDFEYCDIDDILAQSDEPFVVILDNINDPHNFGSIIRVCECAGVDGIIIGRMRQVAVTDTVVKTSAGAFAHMKIARVTNINNAIKELQQKGVWVYALDMDGEEITKTNLKGAVALVVGSEGFGVSQLTRKCCDGVVSMKLKGKVNSLNASVACGVAVYEVVRQRG
;
A
#
# COMPACT_ATOMS: atom_id res chain seq x y z
N MET A 1 3.73 16.44 -5.68
CA MET A 1 4.36 15.67 -4.58
C MET A 1 5.84 15.45 -4.88
N LYS A 2 6.73 15.54 -3.87
CA LYS A 2 8.16 15.22 -4.04
C LYS A 2 8.45 13.81 -3.53
N ILE A 3 9.15 12.99 -4.30
CA ILE A 3 9.62 11.68 -3.89
C ILE A 3 11.14 11.62 -3.95
N GLU A 4 11.77 10.87 -3.06
CA GLU A 4 13.21 10.77 -2.98
C GLU A 4 13.70 9.33 -2.77
N GLY A 5 14.91 9.09 -3.21
CA GLY A 5 15.56 7.79 -3.14
C GLY A 5 15.53 7.03 -4.45
N ARG A 6 16.55 6.22 -4.65
CA ARG A 6 16.82 5.55 -5.92
C ARG A 6 15.68 4.67 -6.40
N ASN A 7 15.15 3.83 -5.51
CA ASN A 7 14.10 2.88 -5.88
C ASN A 7 12.77 3.62 -6.14
N CYS A 8 12.37 4.56 -5.27
CA CYS A 8 11.13 5.32 -5.45
C CYS A 8 11.09 6.06 -6.78
N VAL A 9 12.20 6.74 -7.14
CA VAL A 9 12.29 7.47 -8.41
C VAL A 9 12.31 6.51 -9.61
N TYR A 10 13.01 5.37 -9.49
CA TYR A 10 13.02 4.36 -10.54
C TYR A 10 11.63 3.77 -10.79
N GLU A 11 10.94 3.31 -9.75
CA GLU A 11 9.58 2.73 -9.87
C GLU A 11 8.56 3.75 -10.38
N ALA A 12 8.62 5.00 -9.91
CA ALA A 12 7.76 6.06 -10.45
C ALA A 12 8.00 6.32 -11.95
N LEU A 13 9.26 6.28 -12.39
CA LEU A 13 9.60 6.44 -13.82
C LEU A 13 9.15 5.24 -14.66
N THR A 14 9.17 4.03 -14.11
CA THR A 14 8.80 2.80 -14.85
C THR A 14 7.30 2.54 -14.83
N SER A 15 6.58 3.05 -13.85
CA SER A 15 5.12 2.96 -13.77
C SER A 15 4.43 3.86 -14.81
N ASP A 16 3.33 3.39 -15.36
CA ASP A 16 2.42 4.20 -16.18
C ASP A 16 1.33 4.90 -15.34
N ALA A 17 1.21 4.53 -14.06
CA ALA A 17 0.25 5.13 -13.12
C ALA A 17 0.76 6.45 -12.50
N ILE A 18 2.06 6.76 -12.61
CA ILE A 18 2.66 7.94 -11.99
C ILE A 18 3.26 8.85 -13.06
N THR A 19 2.79 10.08 -13.11
CA THR A 19 3.39 11.10 -13.97
C THR A 19 4.53 11.81 -13.26
N VAL A 20 5.75 11.65 -13.79
CA VAL A 20 6.95 12.33 -13.31
C VAL A 20 7.17 13.61 -14.09
N ASN A 21 7.09 14.78 -13.44
CA ASN A 21 7.28 16.08 -14.06
C ASN A 21 8.75 16.40 -14.30
N SER A 22 9.59 16.13 -13.30
CA SER A 22 11.03 16.36 -13.39
C SER A 22 11.80 15.54 -12.36
N ILE A 23 13.10 15.33 -12.62
CA ILE A 23 14.00 14.71 -11.65
C ILE A 23 15.24 15.61 -11.43
N MET A 24 15.69 15.65 -10.17
CA MET A 24 17.00 16.16 -9.78
C MET A 24 17.92 14.96 -9.52
N VAL A 25 19.10 15.00 -10.12
CA VAL A 25 20.07 13.91 -10.07
C VAL A 25 21.44 14.48 -9.68
N ALA A 26 22.20 13.74 -8.90
CA ALA A 26 23.57 14.11 -8.56
C ALA A 26 24.43 14.25 -9.83
N LYS A 27 25.28 15.29 -9.92
CA LYS A 27 26.21 15.48 -11.05
C LYS A 27 27.10 14.26 -11.26
N GLY A 28 27.29 13.90 -12.52
CA GLY A 28 28.11 12.75 -12.93
C GLY A 28 27.41 11.41 -12.92
N ASP A 29 26.11 11.37 -12.61
CA ASP A 29 25.32 10.14 -12.68
C ASP A 29 24.86 9.86 -14.13
N ASP A 30 25.13 8.65 -14.62
CA ASP A 30 24.69 8.12 -15.92
C ASP A 30 23.91 6.79 -15.78
N SER A 31 23.32 6.57 -14.61
CA SER A 31 22.60 5.37 -14.24
C SER A 31 21.42 5.02 -15.16
N LYS A 32 20.85 3.84 -14.97
CA LYS A 32 19.63 3.42 -15.65
C LYS A 32 18.49 4.40 -15.47
N ILE A 33 18.39 5.05 -14.29
CA ILE A 33 17.36 6.05 -13.98
C ILE A 33 17.45 7.24 -14.94
N VAL A 34 18.66 7.78 -15.14
CA VAL A 34 18.92 8.90 -16.05
C VAL A 34 18.57 8.52 -17.49
N ARG A 35 18.98 7.33 -17.92
CA ARG A 35 18.68 6.84 -19.28
C ARG A 35 17.18 6.67 -19.50
N PHE A 36 16.48 6.09 -18.51
CA PHE A 36 15.03 5.87 -18.57
C PHE A 36 14.25 7.20 -18.57
N ALA A 37 14.64 8.15 -17.71
CA ALA A 37 14.05 9.49 -17.70
C ALA A 37 14.21 10.21 -19.05
N LYS A 38 15.38 10.08 -19.69
CA LYS A 38 15.61 10.61 -21.04
C LYS A 38 14.68 9.96 -22.09
N GLN A 39 14.50 8.64 -22.04
CA GLN A 39 13.61 7.91 -22.94
C GLN A 39 12.15 8.35 -22.80
N LYS A 40 11.70 8.59 -21.55
CA LYS A 40 10.34 9.11 -21.27
C LYS A 40 10.19 10.62 -21.48
N GLY A 41 11.25 11.34 -21.87
CA GLY A 41 11.19 12.79 -22.08
C GLY A 41 11.04 13.60 -20.78
N VAL A 42 11.36 13.01 -19.63
CA VAL A 42 11.28 13.68 -18.33
C VAL A 42 12.41 14.69 -18.20
N LYS A 43 12.10 15.90 -17.70
CA LYS A 43 13.09 16.95 -17.46
C LYS A 43 14.09 16.52 -16.37
N ILE A 44 15.39 16.57 -16.70
CA ILE A 44 16.48 16.19 -15.78
C ILE A 44 17.31 17.41 -15.43
N SER A 45 17.54 17.63 -14.13
CA SER A 45 18.43 18.64 -13.60
C SER A 45 19.59 17.96 -12.87
N PHE A 46 20.81 18.11 -13.39
CA PHE A 46 22.01 17.63 -12.71
C PHE A 46 22.50 18.68 -11.72
N VAL A 47 22.51 18.34 -10.43
CA VAL A 47 22.81 19.25 -9.34
C VAL A 47 23.90 18.73 -8.42
N ASP A 48 24.57 19.63 -7.69
CA ASP A 48 25.51 19.22 -6.65
C ASP A 48 24.77 18.57 -5.47
N LYS A 49 25.45 17.65 -4.78
CA LYS A 49 24.87 16.93 -3.65
C LYS A 49 24.28 17.85 -2.58
N ASN A 50 24.92 18.98 -2.32
CA ASN A 50 24.45 19.98 -1.35
C ASN A 50 23.06 20.56 -1.71
N ILE A 51 22.70 20.58 -2.99
CA ILE A 51 21.37 21.01 -3.44
C ILE A 51 20.35 19.91 -3.15
N LEU A 52 20.69 18.66 -3.44
CA LEU A 52 19.85 17.52 -3.09
C LEU A 52 19.64 17.42 -1.58
N ASP A 53 20.68 17.62 -0.77
CA ASP A 53 20.59 17.62 0.70
C ASP A 53 19.63 18.71 1.22
N LYS A 54 19.57 19.87 0.57
CA LYS A 54 18.65 20.98 0.90
C LYS A 54 17.21 20.72 0.47
N GLU A 55 17.01 20.06 -0.66
CA GLU A 55 15.71 19.76 -1.24
C GLU A 55 15.10 18.48 -0.69
N SER A 56 15.90 17.64 -0.02
CA SER A 56 15.50 16.38 0.57
C SER A 56 14.60 16.59 1.79
N ILE A 57 13.55 15.80 1.89
CA ILE A 57 12.58 15.87 3.00
C ILE A 57 13.14 15.15 4.24
N GLU A 58 13.83 14.02 4.05
CA GLU A 58 14.31 13.18 5.14
C GLU A 58 15.82 12.90 5.09
N GLY A 59 16.57 13.55 4.20
CA GLY A 59 18.01 13.37 4.08
C GLY A 59 18.48 12.05 3.49
N LYS A 60 17.58 11.26 2.87
CA LYS A 60 17.88 9.93 2.32
C LYS A 60 17.66 9.83 0.81
N HIS A 61 17.93 10.91 0.09
CA HIS A 61 17.66 11.02 -1.35
C HIS A 61 18.50 10.08 -2.23
N GLN A 62 19.59 9.51 -1.76
CA GLN A 62 20.46 8.59 -2.53
C GLN A 62 20.86 9.10 -3.92
N GLY A 63 20.95 10.41 -4.09
CA GLY A 63 21.30 11.08 -5.36
C GLY A 63 20.13 11.40 -6.27
N TYR A 64 18.89 11.12 -5.87
CA TYR A 64 17.68 11.29 -6.70
C TYR A 64 16.54 11.91 -5.93
N ILE A 65 15.92 12.94 -6.50
CA ILE A 65 14.65 13.53 -6.07
C ILE A 65 13.80 13.72 -7.33
N ALA A 66 12.56 13.34 -7.30
CA ALA A 66 11.61 13.58 -8.39
C ALA A 66 10.42 14.42 -7.92
N ASP A 67 9.95 15.28 -8.80
CA ASP A 67 8.65 15.93 -8.69
C ASP A 67 7.65 15.14 -9.52
N VAL A 68 6.61 14.64 -8.84
CA VAL A 68 5.57 13.82 -9.46
C VAL A 68 4.20 14.46 -9.24
N VAL A 69 3.25 14.14 -10.11
CA VAL A 69 1.85 14.49 -9.87
C VAL A 69 1.37 13.81 -8.59
N ASP A 70 0.43 14.42 -7.88
CA ASP A 70 -0.13 13.83 -6.67
C ASP A 70 -0.77 12.47 -6.99
N PHE A 71 -0.72 11.57 -6.01
CA PHE A 71 -1.24 10.21 -6.16
C PHE A 71 -2.75 10.24 -6.47
N GLU A 72 -3.15 9.57 -7.53
CA GLU A 72 -4.54 9.44 -7.94
C GLU A 72 -5.14 8.17 -7.34
N TYR A 73 -6.22 8.37 -6.55
CA TYR A 73 -7.02 7.27 -6.01
C TYR A 73 -7.98 6.77 -7.08
N CYS A 74 -8.18 5.46 -7.12
CA CYS A 74 -9.14 4.82 -8.01
C CYS A 74 -10.48 4.53 -7.33
N ASP A 75 -11.44 4.02 -8.07
CA ASP A 75 -12.68 3.48 -7.54
C ASP A 75 -12.53 1.98 -7.19
N ILE A 76 -13.48 1.44 -6.40
CA ILE A 76 -13.49 0.01 -6.02
C ILE A 76 -13.58 -0.87 -7.27
N ASP A 77 -14.34 -0.47 -8.26
CA ASP A 77 -14.50 -1.22 -9.51
C ASP A 77 -13.19 -1.38 -10.28
N ASP A 78 -12.31 -0.38 -10.23
CA ASP A 78 -10.98 -0.46 -10.83
C ASP A 78 -10.08 -1.50 -10.16
N ILE A 79 -10.27 -1.73 -8.85
CA ILE A 79 -9.57 -2.79 -8.11
C ILE A 79 -10.13 -4.15 -8.51
N LEU A 80 -11.45 -4.30 -8.51
CA LEU A 80 -12.12 -5.57 -8.81
C LEU A 80 -11.90 -6.03 -10.25
N ALA A 81 -11.69 -5.11 -11.16
CA ALA A 81 -11.40 -5.42 -12.56
C ALA A 81 -9.99 -5.99 -12.83
N GLN A 82 -9.12 -6.09 -11.78
CA GLN A 82 -7.77 -6.62 -11.95
C GLN A 82 -7.74 -8.15 -12.09
N SER A 83 -8.72 -8.85 -11.51
CA SER A 83 -8.75 -10.31 -11.43
C SER A 83 -10.18 -10.84 -11.38
N ASP A 84 -10.43 -12.04 -11.90
CA ASP A 84 -11.70 -12.76 -11.74
C ASP A 84 -11.91 -13.21 -10.28
N GLU A 85 -10.83 -13.37 -9.52
CA GLU A 85 -10.83 -13.67 -8.09
C GLU A 85 -10.07 -12.59 -7.30
N PRO A 86 -10.63 -11.37 -7.17
CA PRO A 86 -9.93 -10.26 -6.59
C PRO A 86 -9.50 -10.51 -5.14
N PHE A 87 -8.27 -10.08 -4.83
CA PHE A 87 -7.71 -10.05 -3.48
C PHE A 87 -7.53 -8.61 -3.03
N VAL A 88 -8.28 -8.20 -2.03
CA VAL A 88 -8.33 -6.81 -1.56
C VAL A 88 -7.88 -6.71 -0.10
N VAL A 89 -7.19 -5.63 0.25
CA VAL A 89 -6.90 -5.29 1.65
C VAL A 89 -7.65 -4.01 2.02
N ILE A 90 -8.37 -4.03 3.13
CA ILE A 90 -9.11 -2.88 3.66
C ILE A 90 -8.42 -2.42 4.94
N LEU A 91 -8.13 -1.13 5.06
CA LEU A 91 -7.47 -0.57 6.23
C LEU A 91 -8.45 0.23 7.07
N ASP A 92 -8.65 -0.21 8.33
CA ASP A 92 -9.53 0.45 9.29
C ASP A 92 -8.70 1.22 10.33
N ASN A 93 -8.64 2.56 10.18
CA ASN A 93 -7.96 3.48 11.09
C ASN A 93 -6.42 3.32 11.19
N ILE A 94 -5.74 3.00 10.10
CA ILE A 94 -4.26 3.03 10.04
C ILE A 94 -3.78 4.48 9.87
N ASN A 95 -3.21 5.06 10.94
CA ASN A 95 -2.81 6.47 10.97
C ASN A 95 -1.30 6.69 10.82
N ASP A 96 -0.48 5.68 11.05
CA ASP A 96 0.96 5.76 10.88
C ASP A 96 1.36 5.59 9.41
N PRO A 97 2.03 6.60 8.80
CA PRO A 97 2.48 6.53 7.41
C PRO A 97 3.53 5.42 7.17
N HIS A 98 4.32 5.04 8.18
CA HIS A 98 5.27 3.95 8.05
C HIS A 98 4.58 2.59 7.96
N ASN A 99 3.53 2.38 8.76
CA ASN A 99 2.71 1.17 8.65
C ASN A 99 2.02 1.12 7.29
N PHE A 100 1.40 2.21 6.86
CA PHE A 100 0.72 2.22 5.57
C PHE A 100 1.68 1.97 4.40
N GLY A 101 2.84 2.62 4.36
CA GLY A 101 3.85 2.35 3.34
C GLY A 101 4.35 0.90 3.34
N SER A 102 4.55 0.32 4.53
CA SER A 102 4.95 -1.10 4.68
C SER A 102 3.84 -2.05 4.22
N ILE A 103 2.57 -1.73 4.50
CA ILE A 103 1.40 -2.49 4.01
C ILE A 103 1.32 -2.43 2.48
N ILE A 104 1.44 -1.25 1.87
CA ILE A 104 1.47 -1.12 0.41
C ILE A 104 2.54 -2.03 -0.19
N ARG A 105 3.75 -2.01 0.39
CA ARG A 105 4.87 -2.82 -0.10
C ARG A 105 4.59 -4.32 0.00
N VAL A 106 4.09 -4.81 1.12
CA VAL A 106 3.81 -6.25 1.28
C VAL A 106 2.63 -6.69 0.42
N CYS A 107 1.61 -5.86 0.26
CA CYS A 107 0.47 -6.14 -0.60
C CYS A 107 0.88 -6.24 -2.07
N GLU A 108 1.71 -5.32 -2.56
CA GLU A 108 2.23 -5.37 -3.93
C GLU A 108 3.05 -6.64 -4.17
N CYS A 109 4.02 -6.94 -3.28
CA CYS A 109 4.84 -8.14 -3.38
C CYS A 109 4.03 -9.45 -3.35
N ALA A 110 2.87 -9.44 -2.74
CA ALA A 110 1.98 -10.60 -2.61
C ALA A 110 0.92 -10.70 -3.72
N GLY A 111 0.88 -9.74 -4.64
CA GLY A 111 -0.11 -9.72 -5.72
C GLY A 111 -1.52 -9.38 -5.27
N VAL A 112 -1.67 -8.52 -4.25
CA VAL A 112 -2.96 -7.95 -3.86
C VAL A 112 -3.42 -6.99 -4.95
N ASP A 113 -4.67 -7.12 -5.41
CA ASP A 113 -5.22 -6.32 -6.52
C ASP A 113 -5.47 -4.86 -6.15
N GLY A 114 -5.67 -4.56 -4.86
CA GLY A 114 -5.79 -3.19 -4.39
C GLY A 114 -6.04 -3.04 -2.90
N ILE A 115 -5.90 -1.80 -2.44
CA ILE A 115 -6.09 -1.41 -1.04
C ILE A 115 -7.24 -0.40 -0.95
N ILE A 116 -8.14 -0.59 0.01
CA ILE A 116 -9.23 0.36 0.30
C ILE A 116 -8.93 1.06 1.63
N ILE A 117 -8.99 2.40 1.61
CA ILE A 117 -8.79 3.24 2.80
C ILE A 117 -9.96 4.19 3.02
N GLY A 118 -10.18 4.58 4.27
CA GLY A 118 -11.15 5.61 4.62
C GLY A 118 -10.64 7.03 4.33
N ARG A 119 -11.54 7.98 4.10
CA ARG A 119 -11.19 9.42 4.01
C ARG A 119 -10.88 10.04 5.37
N MET A 120 -11.49 9.50 6.42
CA MET A 120 -11.35 10.00 7.80
C MET A 120 -10.61 8.97 8.65
N ARG A 121 -9.82 9.45 9.61
CA ARG A 121 -9.07 8.60 10.56
C ARG A 121 -8.13 7.60 9.90
N GLN A 122 -7.54 8.01 8.78
CA GLN A 122 -6.64 7.20 7.98
C GLN A 122 -5.58 8.10 7.36
N VAL A 123 -4.34 7.67 7.35
CA VAL A 123 -3.28 8.38 6.63
C VAL A 123 -3.50 8.28 5.12
N ALA A 124 -3.36 9.39 4.42
CA ALA A 124 -3.37 9.42 2.96
C ALA A 124 -2.00 8.98 2.39
N VAL A 125 -1.92 8.79 1.08
CA VAL A 125 -0.63 8.60 0.41
C VAL A 125 0.14 9.93 0.46
N THR A 126 1.16 9.97 1.32
CA THR A 126 2.07 11.10 1.54
C THR A 126 3.47 10.74 1.08
N ASP A 127 4.38 11.71 1.02
CA ASP A 127 5.80 11.48 0.67
C ASP A 127 6.44 10.40 1.56
N THR A 128 6.10 10.37 2.87
CA THR A 128 6.57 9.34 3.81
C THR A 128 6.04 7.95 3.45
N VAL A 129 4.76 7.84 3.09
CA VAL A 129 4.13 6.57 2.64
C VAL A 129 4.82 6.07 1.37
N VAL A 130 4.99 6.95 0.39
CA VAL A 130 5.67 6.63 -0.87
C VAL A 130 7.07 6.09 -0.63
N LYS A 131 7.84 6.78 0.20
CA LYS A 131 9.20 6.39 0.53
C LYS A 131 9.26 5.04 1.26
N THR A 132 8.40 4.87 2.27
CA THR A 132 8.35 3.62 3.06
C THR A 132 7.92 2.43 2.21
N SER A 133 7.06 2.65 1.23
CA SER A 133 6.66 1.60 0.27
C SER A 133 7.77 1.16 -0.68
N ALA A 134 8.93 1.84 -0.67
CA ALA A 134 10.09 1.56 -1.53
C ALA A 134 9.77 1.51 -3.03
N GLY A 135 8.76 2.25 -3.48
CA GLY A 135 8.32 2.30 -4.87
C GLY A 135 7.06 1.48 -5.18
N ALA A 136 6.66 0.56 -4.31
CA ALA A 136 5.47 -0.28 -4.52
C ALA A 136 4.17 0.53 -4.72
N PHE A 137 4.09 1.76 -4.19
CA PHE A 137 2.95 2.65 -4.39
C PHE A 137 2.61 2.91 -5.87
N ALA A 138 3.63 2.86 -6.74
CA ALA A 138 3.48 3.12 -8.16
C ALA A 138 2.78 1.99 -8.93
N HIS A 139 2.63 0.83 -8.30
CA HIS A 139 2.03 -0.37 -8.88
C HIS A 139 0.74 -0.78 -8.15
N MET A 140 0.43 -0.14 -7.00
CA MET A 140 -0.69 -0.51 -6.17
C MET A 140 -1.92 0.39 -6.44
N LYS A 141 -3.05 -0.20 -6.78
CA LYS A 141 -4.33 0.50 -6.81
C LYS A 141 -4.82 0.79 -5.40
N ILE A 142 -5.18 2.03 -5.12
CA ILE A 142 -5.70 2.43 -3.81
C ILE A 142 -7.01 3.19 -4.01
N ALA A 143 -8.09 2.66 -3.46
CA ALA A 143 -9.38 3.33 -3.42
C ALA A 143 -9.56 4.08 -2.10
N ARG A 144 -10.10 5.31 -2.16
CA ARG A 144 -10.33 6.14 -0.98
C ARG A 144 -11.81 6.41 -0.80
N VAL A 145 -12.42 5.70 0.15
CA VAL A 145 -13.88 5.70 0.37
C VAL A 145 -14.30 6.61 1.52
N THR A 146 -15.53 7.11 1.47
CA THR A 146 -16.09 7.91 2.55
C THR A 146 -16.42 7.08 3.78
N ASN A 147 -16.84 5.81 3.58
CA ASN A 147 -17.26 4.90 4.63
C ASN A 147 -16.82 3.46 4.32
N ILE A 148 -15.96 2.92 5.18
CA ILE A 148 -15.43 1.55 5.06
C ILE A 148 -16.55 0.50 5.12
N ASN A 149 -17.56 0.68 5.97
CA ASN A 149 -18.64 -0.30 6.12
C ASN A 149 -19.54 -0.38 4.87
N ASN A 150 -19.69 0.75 4.16
CA ASN A 150 -20.40 0.75 2.88
C ASN A 150 -19.57 0.06 1.79
N ALA A 151 -18.26 0.29 1.78
CA ALA A 151 -17.33 -0.40 0.87
C ALA A 151 -17.35 -1.93 1.10
N ILE A 152 -17.38 -2.39 2.35
CA ILE A 152 -17.52 -3.82 2.68
C ILE A 152 -18.80 -4.39 2.08
N LYS A 153 -19.93 -3.73 2.29
CA LYS A 153 -21.23 -4.18 1.72
C LYS A 153 -21.21 -4.21 0.19
N GLU A 154 -20.57 -3.24 -0.44
CA GLU A 154 -20.40 -3.19 -1.89
C GLU A 154 -19.59 -4.38 -2.40
N LEU A 155 -18.46 -4.70 -1.76
CA LEU A 155 -17.64 -5.86 -2.07
C LEU A 155 -18.43 -7.17 -1.92
N GLN A 156 -19.19 -7.34 -0.83
CA GLN A 156 -20.05 -8.50 -0.59
C GLN A 156 -21.13 -8.66 -1.68
N GLN A 157 -21.76 -7.57 -2.11
CA GLN A 157 -22.73 -7.59 -3.20
C GLN A 157 -22.10 -8.02 -4.54
N LYS A 158 -20.79 -7.81 -4.70
CA LYS A 158 -20.01 -8.22 -5.87
C LYS A 158 -19.36 -9.60 -5.70
N GLY A 159 -19.74 -10.35 -4.64
CA GLY A 159 -19.29 -11.72 -4.41
C GLY A 159 -17.94 -11.87 -3.73
N VAL A 160 -17.38 -10.79 -3.16
CA VAL A 160 -16.13 -10.84 -2.39
C VAL A 160 -16.41 -11.17 -0.93
N TRP A 161 -15.80 -12.23 -0.41
CA TRP A 161 -15.85 -12.58 1.01
C TRP A 161 -14.94 -11.65 1.83
N VAL A 162 -15.46 -11.03 2.87
CA VAL A 162 -14.74 -10.04 3.67
C VAL A 162 -14.49 -10.56 5.08
N TYR A 163 -13.23 -10.69 5.47
CA TYR A 163 -12.82 -11.15 6.79
C TYR A 163 -12.08 -10.08 7.57
N ALA A 164 -12.49 -9.85 8.81
CA ALA A 164 -11.75 -8.97 9.72
C ALA A 164 -10.60 -9.76 10.37
N LEU A 165 -9.41 -9.18 10.38
CA LEU A 165 -8.25 -9.74 11.09
C LEU A 165 -8.25 -9.23 12.53
N ASP A 166 -8.54 -10.12 13.49
CA ASP A 166 -8.61 -9.80 14.92
C ASP A 166 -8.17 -11.01 15.76
N MET A 167 -8.00 -10.83 17.06
CA MET A 167 -7.38 -11.85 17.94
C MET A 167 -8.32 -13.02 18.28
N ASP A 168 -9.62 -12.81 18.27
CA ASP A 168 -10.64 -13.76 18.73
C ASP A 168 -11.44 -14.42 17.59
N GLY A 169 -10.91 -14.35 16.37
CA GLY A 169 -11.48 -15.00 15.19
C GLY A 169 -11.14 -16.48 15.07
N GLU A 170 -11.68 -17.10 14.02
CA GLU A 170 -11.26 -18.43 13.60
C GLU A 170 -9.79 -18.39 13.15
N GLU A 171 -9.03 -19.46 13.40
CA GLU A 171 -7.63 -19.52 12.97
C GLU A 171 -7.54 -19.39 11.44
N ILE A 172 -6.82 -18.39 10.95
CA ILE A 172 -6.74 -18.02 9.52
C ILE A 172 -6.36 -19.21 8.62
N THR A 173 -5.55 -20.12 9.14
CA THR A 173 -5.12 -21.33 8.42
C THR A 173 -6.24 -22.36 8.22
N LYS A 174 -7.36 -22.23 8.93
CA LYS A 174 -8.53 -23.12 8.86
C LYS A 174 -9.67 -22.49 8.05
N THR A 175 -9.65 -21.18 7.86
CA THR A 175 -10.64 -20.46 7.07
C THR A 175 -10.30 -20.60 5.59
N ASN A 176 -11.32 -20.86 4.76
CA ASN A 176 -11.11 -20.89 3.30
C ASN A 176 -11.00 -19.46 2.77
N LEU A 177 -9.80 -19.09 2.30
CA LEU A 177 -9.48 -17.78 1.74
C LEU A 177 -9.20 -17.84 0.23
N LYS A 178 -9.65 -18.89 -0.44
CA LYS A 178 -9.61 -19.02 -1.90
C LYS A 178 -10.74 -18.21 -2.54
N GLY A 179 -10.58 -17.91 -3.83
CA GLY A 179 -11.55 -17.10 -4.57
C GLY A 179 -11.47 -15.61 -4.22
N ALA A 180 -12.52 -14.85 -4.53
CA ALA A 180 -12.59 -13.43 -4.28
C ALA A 180 -12.65 -13.14 -2.77
N VAL A 181 -11.63 -12.48 -2.23
CA VAL A 181 -11.50 -12.24 -0.77
C VAL A 181 -10.95 -10.85 -0.45
N ALA A 182 -11.44 -10.28 0.66
CA ALA A 182 -10.89 -9.07 1.25
C ALA A 182 -10.53 -9.31 2.73
N LEU A 183 -9.36 -8.81 3.14
CA LEU A 183 -8.92 -8.79 4.53
C LEU A 183 -9.00 -7.39 5.10
N VAL A 184 -9.68 -7.21 6.22
CA VAL A 184 -9.73 -5.94 6.96
C VAL A 184 -8.67 -5.94 8.04
N VAL A 185 -7.74 -5.00 7.98
CA VAL A 185 -6.65 -4.82 8.93
C VAL A 185 -6.92 -3.56 9.75
N GLY A 186 -6.96 -3.70 11.07
CA GLY A 186 -7.21 -2.60 12.00
C GLY A 186 -5.94 -1.96 12.55
N SER A 187 -6.13 -0.89 13.34
CA SER A 187 -5.05 -0.17 14.00
C SER A 187 -4.37 -0.99 15.12
N GLU A 188 -3.11 -0.65 15.44
CA GLU A 188 -2.28 -1.38 16.40
C GLU A 188 -2.88 -1.46 17.81
N GLY A 189 -3.56 -0.45 18.29
CA GLY A 189 -4.07 -0.43 19.68
C GLY A 189 -5.50 -0.95 19.84
N PHE A 190 -6.32 -0.79 18.79
CA PHE A 190 -7.76 -1.04 18.87
C PHE A 190 -8.24 -2.16 17.93
N GLY A 191 -7.35 -2.69 17.07
CA GLY A 191 -7.75 -3.69 16.07
C GLY A 191 -8.76 -3.12 15.06
N VAL A 192 -9.59 -3.99 14.51
CA VAL A 192 -10.71 -3.63 13.64
C VAL A 192 -11.87 -3.08 14.48
N SER A 193 -12.44 -1.94 14.07
CA SER A 193 -13.55 -1.34 14.82
C SER A 193 -14.74 -2.29 14.93
N GLN A 194 -15.45 -2.27 16.07
CA GLN A 194 -16.57 -3.18 16.32
C GLN A 194 -17.66 -3.13 15.23
N LEU A 195 -17.91 -1.94 14.69
CA LEU A 195 -18.90 -1.77 13.64
C LEU A 195 -18.40 -2.40 12.32
N THR A 196 -17.16 -2.15 11.94
CA THR A 196 -16.52 -2.74 10.76
C THR A 196 -16.51 -4.25 10.86
N ARG A 197 -16.11 -4.78 12.00
CA ARG A 197 -16.10 -6.22 12.29
C ARG A 197 -17.47 -6.88 12.12
N LYS A 198 -18.55 -6.23 12.58
CA LYS A 198 -19.93 -6.72 12.41
C LYS A 198 -20.42 -6.70 10.97
N CYS A 199 -19.80 -5.89 10.10
CA CYS A 199 -20.12 -5.83 8.68
C CYS A 199 -19.42 -6.93 7.87
N CYS A 200 -18.35 -7.54 8.40
CA CYS A 200 -17.61 -8.61 7.74
C CYS A 200 -18.36 -9.95 7.78
N ASP A 201 -18.05 -10.84 6.84
CA ASP A 201 -18.61 -12.20 6.77
C ASP A 201 -18.06 -13.10 7.87
N GLY A 202 -16.85 -12.80 8.35
CA GLY A 202 -16.21 -13.52 9.44
C GLY A 202 -15.05 -12.77 10.04
N VAL A 203 -14.51 -13.35 11.10
CA VAL A 203 -13.32 -12.85 11.79
C VAL A 203 -12.26 -13.96 11.77
N VAL A 204 -11.07 -13.63 11.33
CA VAL A 204 -9.92 -14.54 11.30
C VAL A 204 -8.83 -14.08 12.26
N SER A 205 -8.13 -15.03 12.84
CA SER A 205 -7.07 -14.76 13.83
C SER A 205 -5.78 -15.46 13.48
N MET A 206 -4.69 -14.89 13.94
CA MET A 206 -3.38 -15.53 13.93
C MET A 206 -3.04 -16.04 15.32
N LYS A 207 -2.64 -17.31 15.43
CA LYS A 207 -2.25 -17.90 16.72
C LYS A 207 -0.91 -17.33 17.20
N LEU A 208 -0.97 -16.51 18.23
CA LEU A 208 0.21 -16.00 18.91
C LEU A 208 0.59 -16.94 20.06
N LYS A 209 1.89 -17.33 20.13
CA LYS A 209 2.42 -18.26 21.16
C LYS A 209 3.15 -17.53 22.28
N GLY A 210 3.39 -16.24 22.12
CA GLY A 210 4.13 -15.41 23.06
C GLY A 210 3.28 -14.82 24.17
N LYS A 211 3.89 -13.98 25.01
CA LYS A 211 3.20 -13.23 26.08
C LYS A 211 2.60 -11.91 25.56
N VAL A 212 3.11 -11.39 24.45
CA VAL A 212 2.56 -10.20 23.77
C VAL A 212 1.41 -10.68 22.91
N ASN A 213 0.28 -9.99 23.02
CA ASN A 213 -1.00 -10.40 22.43
C ASN A 213 -1.33 -9.72 21.09
N SER A 214 -0.40 -8.93 20.53
CA SER A 214 -0.62 -8.27 19.23
C SER A 214 0.69 -8.17 18.45
N LEU A 215 0.58 -8.12 17.12
CA LEU A 215 1.65 -7.75 16.20
C LEU A 215 1.48 -6.30 15.77
N ASN A 216 2.55 -5.69 15.28
CA ASN A 216 2.45 -4.44 14.52
C ASN A 216 1.51 -4.64 13.32
N ALA A 217 0.70 -3.63 12.96
CA ALA A 217 -0.34 -3.73 11.94
C ALA A 217 0.19 -4.16 10.57
N SER A 218 1.36 -3.65 10.16
CA SER A 218 1.97 -4.02 8.88
C SER A 218 2.50 -5.45 8.89
N VAL A 219 3.02 -5.92 10.02
CA VAL A 219 3.47 -7.31 10.21
C VAL A 219 2.27 -8.25 10.18
N ALA A 220 1.20 -7.92 10.91
CA ALA A 220 -0.05 -8.69 10.91
C ALA A 220 -0.65 -8.80 9.51
N CYS A 221 -0.71 -7.68 8.79
CA CYS A 221 -1.13 -7.65 7.40
C CYS A 221 -0.28 -8.58 6.52
N GLY A 222 1.05 -8.50 6.63
CA GLY A 222 1.95 -9.33 5.84
C GLY A 222 1.75 -10.83 6.07
N VAL A 223 1.64 -11.26 7.33
CA VAL A 223 1.41 -12.67 7.66
C VAL A 223 0.04 -13.15 7.09
N ALA A 224 -1.01 -12.35 7.26
CA ALA A 224 -2.35 -12.70 6.79
C ALA A 224 -2.43 -12.73 5.24
N VAL A 225 -1.83 -11.76 4.58
CA VAL A 225 -1.78 -11.68 3.11
C VAL A 225 -1.04 -12.90 2.52
N TYR A 226 0.11 -13.27 3.09
CA TYR A 226 0.87 -14.44 2.62
C TYR A 226 0.18 -15.77 2.96
N GLU A 227 -0.69 -15.82 3.95
CA GLU A 227 -1.55 -16.99 4.15
C GLU A 227 -2.57 -17.14 3.02
N VAL A 228 -3.18 -16.04 2.54
CA VAL A 228 -4.03 -16.08 1.34
C VAL A 228 -3.25 -16.57 0.12
N VAL A 229 -2.05 -16.01 -0.12
CA VAL A 229 -1.16 -16.45 -1.21
C VAL A 229 -0.88 -17.95 -1.12
N ARG A 230 -0.52 -18.45 0.08
CA ARG A 230 -0.27 -19.88 0.31
C ARG A 230 -1.47 -20.76 -0.03
N GLN A 231 -2.69 -20.29 0.26
CA GLN A 231 -3.91 -21.07 -0.02
C GLN A 231 -4.30 -21.07 -1.49
N ARG A 232 -3.96 -20.00 -2.21
CA ARG A 232 -4.24 -19.87 -3.65
C ARG A 232 -3.26 -20.66 -4.53
N GLY A 233 -2.05 -20.99 -4.04
CA GLY A 233 -1.02 -21.80 -4.70
C GLY A 233 0.17 -20.98 -5.06
#